data_20650a1626bb2ac1a2d025053d9f1e43
#
_entry.id   20650a1626bb2ac1a2d025053d9f1e43
#
_cell.length_a   1.000
_cell.length_b   1.000
_cell.length_c   1.000
_cell.angle_alpha   90.00
_cell.angle_beta   90.00
_cell.angle_gamma   90.00
#
_symmetry.space_group_name_H-M   'P 1'
#
loop_
_entity.id
_entity.type
_entity.pdbx_description
1 polymer ?
#
loop_
_entity_poly.entity_id
_entity_poly.type
_entity_poly.pdbx_seq_one_letter_code
_entity_poly.pdbx_strand_id
1 'polypeptide(L)'
;MNLRKKLQTLISMLVGVTALGTFGFHNIEGWGWLDSVYATIVTLSTVGFGDFAPESRAGKVFTIFLIVIGLGMISYAVVELTAFVVEGHLNKLLRMRKVDTMIKKVQGHYIVCGAGRTGKHIIRELIKNKAPFVVIDKEAENLDMPEIHAHPHITGDATDDATLIRAGIKKAKGVAAALETDELNLFLMLTAKNLNPNVRCVSKLVNESARVKMSRAGADAVVAPNAIGGLRLASEMLRPNVVSFLDIMIRGSKDVRFEEAPIPEGSAAAGRTLESLQLHRHFGINPIAIRDGGKDFHYNPAPTHKVKSGDTLVVIAEPDRLSKLKKYLAA
;
A
#
# COMPACT_ATOMS: atom_id res chain seq x y z
N MET A 1 6.50 -21.87 14.82
CA MET A 1 7.63 -21.91 15.82
C MET A 1 8.72 -20.98 15.31
N ASN A 2 9.19 -19.99 16.11
CA ASN A 2 10.14 -18.97 15.66
C ASN A 2 11.46 -19.58 15.17
N LEU A 3 11.97 -19.11 14.01
CA LEU A 3 13.25 -19.50 13.40
C LEU A 3 14.40 -19.57 14.42
N ARG A 4 14.48 -18.59 15.32
CA ARG A 4 15.48 -18.59 16.41
C ARG A 4 15.39 -19.83 17.30
N LYS A 5 14.18 -20.27 17.64
CA LYS A 5 14.00 -21.47 18.47
C LYS A 5 14.41 -22.74 17.72
N LYS A 6 14.06 -22.87 16.43
CA LYS A 6 14.47 -24.02 15.61
C LYS A 6 15.98 -24.10 15.47
N LEU A 7 16.65 -22.98 15.18
CA LEU A 7 18.10 -22.91 15.08
C LEU A 7 18.79 -23.22 16.42
N GLN A 8 18.26 -22.69 17.52
CA GLN A 8 18.78 -23.00 18.87
C GLN A 8 18.63 -24.49 19.19
N THR A 9 17.50 -25.11 18.82
CA THR A 9 17.29 -26.56 19.02
C THR A 9 18.32 -27.39 18.24
N LEU A 10 18.55 -27.05 16.95
CA LEU A 10 19.54 -27.74 16.12
C LEU A 10 20.96 -27.60 16.68
N ILE A 11 21.36 -26.41 17.10
CA ILE A 11 22.67 -26.15 17.69
C ILE A 11 22.82 -26.92 19.02
N SER A 12 21.78 -26.89 19.86
CA SER A 12 21.84 -27.61 21.17
C SER A 12 21.92 -29.12 20.98
N MET A 13 21.21 -29.67 19.99
CA MET A 13 21.30 -31.11 19.63
C MET A 13 22.72 -31.46 19.15
N LEU A 14 23.31 -30.65 18.25
CA LEU A 14 24.66 -30.88 17.74
C LEU A 14 25.71 -30.85 18.87
N VAL A 15 25.63 -29.84 19.71
CA VAL A 15 26.54 -29.72 20.88
C VAL A 15 26.33 -30.90 21.83
N GLY A 16 25.09 -31.31 22.12
CA GLY A 16 24.78 -32.43 22.98
C GLY A 16 25.33 -33.77 22.48
N VAL A 17 25.13 -34.07 21.19
CA VAL A 17 25.64 -35.33 20.59
C VAL A 17 27.18 -35.31 20.50
N THR A 18 27.77 -34.17 20.19
CA THR A 18 29.25 -34.03 20.17
C THR A 18 29.82 -34.23 21.58
N ALA A 19 29.21 -33.64 22.59
CA ALA A 19 29.61 -33.86 23.99
C ALA A 19 29.47 -35.34 24.40
N LEU A 20 28.33 -35.96 24.07
CA LEU A 20 28.10 -37.37 24.37
C LEU A 20 29.11 -38.30 23.69
N GLY A 21 29.42 -38.07 22.42
CA GLY A 21 30.42 -38.83 21.67
C GLY A 21 31.84 -38.64 22.28
N THR A 22 32.21 -37.41 22.59
CA THR A 22 33.50 -37.10 23.22
C THR A 22 33.66 -37.79 24.57
N PHE A 23 32.68 -37.65 25.46
CA PHE A 23 32.70 -38.33 26.75
C PHE A 23 32.71 -39.85 26.62
N GLY A 24 31.95 -40.39 25.65
CA GLY A 24 31.92 -41.84 25.42
C GLY A 24 33.26 -42.39 24.97
N PHE A 25 33.91 -41.82 23.98
CA PHE A 25 35.22 -42.25 23.51
C PHE A 25 36.31 -42.06 24.58
N HIS A 26 36.32 -40.95 25.29
CA HIS A 26 37.27 -40.69 26.37
C HIS A 26 37.21 -41.78 27.45
N ASN A 27 35.99 -42.14 27.90
CA ASN A 27 35.83 -43.10 29.01
C ASN A 27 35.92 -44.57 28.54
N ILE A 28 35.52 -44.89 27.30
CA ILE A 28 35.48 -46.28 26.81
C ILE A 28 36.83 -46.72 26.23
N GLU A 29 37.47 -45.84 25.42
CA GLU A 29 38.70 -46.13 24.72
C GLU A 29 39.94 -45.53 25.43
N GLY A 30 39.73 -44.64 26.45
CA GLY A 30 40.79 -43.99 27.17
C GLY A 30 41.57 -42.94 26.38
N TRP A 31 41.00 -42.46 25.26
CA TRP A 31 41.63 -41.46 24.41
C TRP A 31 41.70 -40.08 25.08
N GLY A 32 42.70 -39.28 24.65
CA GLY A 32 42.79 -37.90 25.07
C GLY A 32 41.52 -37.09 24.69
N TRP A 33 41.27 -36.00 25.43
CA TRP A 33 40.08 -35.16 25.15
C TRP A 33 40.03 -34.66 23.71
N LEU A 34 41.18 -34.23 23.16
CA LEU A 34 41.26 -33.72 21.78
C LEU A 34 40.98 -34.83 20.79
N ASP A 35 41.56 -36.02 20.98
CA ASP A 35 41.37 -37.18 20.10
C ASP A 35 39.93 -37.69 20.13
N SER A 36 39.29 -37.65 21.31
CA SER A 36 37.90 -38.01 21.49
C SER A 36 36.93 -37.03 20.80
N VAL A 37 37.21 -35.71 20.87
CA VAL A 37 36.46 -34.70 20.10
C VAL A 37 36.63 -34.90 18.61
N TYR A 38 37.88 -35.08 18.18
CA TYR A 38 38.23 -35.31 16.78
C TYR A 38 37.52 -36.56 16.20
N ALA A 39 37.66 -37.70 16.88
CA ALA A 39 37.00 -38.95 16.48
C ALA A 39 35.47 -38.83 16.44
N THR A 40 34.88 -38.11 17.40
CA THR A 40 33.43 -37.82 17.39
C THR A 40 33.01 -36.98 16.17
N ILE A 41 33.73 -35.89 15.86
CA ILE A 41 33.41 -35.04 14.74
C ILE A 41 33.60 -35.79 13.43
N VAL A 42 34.70 -36.57 13.26
CA VAL A 42 34.99 -37.38 12.07
C VAL A 42 33.90 -38.41 11.84
N THR A 43 33.41 -39.04 12.94
CA THR A 43 32.32 -40.03 12.89
C THR A 43 30.98 -39.36 12.51
N LEU A 44 30.61 -38.26 13.19
CA LEU A 44 29.35 -37.54 12.93
C LEU A 44 29.34 -36.88 11.57
N SER A 45 30.48 -36.39 11.06
CA SER A 45 30.60 -35.81 9.72
C SER A 45 30.62 -36.85 8.59
N THR A 46 30.60 -38.13 8.91
CA THR A 46 30.67 -39.27 7.97
C THR A 46 31.96 -39.32 7.13
N VAL A 47 33.03 -38.64 7.55
CA VAL A 47 34.32 -38.61 6.84
C VAL A 47 35.08 -39.88 7.07
N GLY A 48 35.20 -40.35 8.32
CA GLY A 48 35.75 -41.66 8.66
C GLY A 48 37.19 -41.89 8.20
N PHE A 49 38.16 -41.06 8.59
CA PHE A 49 39.55 -41.21 8.16
C PHE A 49 40.20 -42.55 8.62
N GLY A 50 39.66 -43.14 9.69
CA GLY A 50 40.13 -44.42 10.22
C GLY A 50 41.40 -44.36 11.09
N ASP A 51 41.92 -43.18 11.37
CA ASP A 51 43.08 -42.92 12.21
C ASP A 51 42.78 -43.11 13.71
N PHE A 52 41.56 -42.88 14.13
CA PHE A 52 41.03 -43.20 15.45
C PHE A 52 39.82 -44.14 15.29
N ALA A 53 40.09 -45.45 15.31
CA ALA A 53 39.07 -46.48 15.27
C ALA A 53 38.97 -47.19 16.63
N PRO A 54 37.73 -47.40 17.17
CA PRO A 54 37.58 -48.09 18.45
C PRO A 54 38.02 -49.55 18.35
N GLU A 55 38.88 -49.96 19.24
CA GLU A 55 39.40 -51.32 19.28
C GLU A 55 38.59 -52.22 20.22
N SER A 56 38.05 -51.66 21.29
CA SER A 56 37.26 -52.42 22.28
C SER A 56 35.88 -52.79 21.75
N ARG A 57 35.32 -53.91 22.25
CA ARG A 57 33.93 -54.29 21.92
C ARG A 57 32.92 -53.23 22.33
N ALA A 58 33.14 -52.62 23.50
CA ALA A 58 32.27 -51.55 24.02
C ALA A 58 32.34 -50.32 23.12
N GLY A 59 33.52 -49.90 22.68
CA GLY A 59 33.74 -48.77 21.78
C GLY A 59 33.09 -48.99 20.42
N LYS A 60 33.17 -50.20 19.85
CA LYS A 60 32.50 -50.56 18.59
C LYS A 60 30.98 -50.44 18.71
N VAL A 61 30.40 -50.95 19.81
CA VAL A 61 28.94 -50.82 20.05
C VAL A 61 28.54 -49.37 20.22
N PHE A 62 29.31 -48.61 20.99
CA PHE A 62 29.09 -47.18 21.21
C PHE A 62 29.14 -46.39 19.87
N THR A 63 30.11 -46.69 19.03
CA THR A 63 30.25 -46.06 17.73
C THR A 63 29.05 -46.34 16.83
N ILE A 64 28.54 -47.58 16.79
CA ILE A 64 27.32 -47.92 16.04
C ILE A 64 26.14 -47.07 16.53
N PHE A 65 25.99 -46.93 17.84
CA PHE A 65 24.94 -46.13 18.46
C PHE A 65 25.09 -44.64 18.09
N LEU A 66 26.31 -44.10 18.16
CA LEU A 66 26.64 -42.72 17.80
C LEU A 66 26.37 -42.42 16.32
N ILE A 67 26.68 -43.39 15.43
CA ILE A 67 26.41 -43.25 13.98
C ILE A 67 24.88 -43.19 13.73
N VAL A 68 24.10 -44.08 14.36
CA VAL A 68 22.63 -44.09 14.17
C VAL A 68 22.00 -42.78 14.63
N ILE A 69 22.42 -42.26 15.81
CA ILE A 69 21.93 -40.96 16.30
C ILE A 69 22.40 -39.83 15.38
N GLY A 70 23.66 -39.83 14.96
CA GLY A 70 24.25 -38.82 14.07
C GLY A 70 23.51 -38.78 12.70
N LEU A 71 23.25 -39.93 12.09
CA LEU A 71 22.51 -40.00 10.83
C LEU A 71 21.10 -39.45 10.98
N GLY A 72 20.40 -39.81 12.06
CA GLY A 72 19.07 -39.29 12.36
C GLY A 72 19.06 -37.76 12.49
N MET A 73 20.06 -37.21 13.19
CA MET A 73 20.19 -35.78 13.41
C MET A 73 20.54 -35.01 12.14
N ILE A 74 21.44 -35.53 11.31
CA ILE A 74 21.78 -34.93 10.00
C ILE A 74 20.55 -34.93 9.08
N SER A 75 19.84 -36.07 9.00
CA SER A 75 18.62 -36.15 8.20
C SER A 75 17.57 -35.14 8.64
N TYR A 76 17.36 -34.99 9.94
CA TYR A 76 16.45 -33.98 10.49
C TYR A 76 16.90 -32.54 10.12
N ALA A 77 18.20 -32.24 10.27
CA ALA A 77 18.74 -30.93 9.93
C ALA A 77 18.57 -30.59 8.43
N VAL A 78 18.78 -31.57 7.53
CA VAL A 78 18.59 -31.39 6.08
C VAL A 78 17.11 -31.13 5.75
N VAL A 79 16.17 -31.85 6.35
CA VAL A 79 14.73 -31.63 6.14
C VAL A 79 14.33 -30.23 6.61
N GLU A 80 14.75 -29.81 7.79
CA GLU A 80 14.43 -28.47 8.32
C GLU A 80 15.06 -27.34 7.47
N LEU A 81 16.29 -27.52 7.00
CA LEU A 81 16.94 -26.56 6.11
C LEU A 81 16.24 -26.47 4.77
N THR A 82 15.86 -27.60 4.20
CA THR A 82 15.12 -27.67 2.93
C THR A 82 13.75 -26.99 3.09
N ALA A 83 13.02 -27.29 4.15
CA ALA A 83 11.75 -26.65 4.47
C ALA A 83 11.90 -25.12 4.56
N PHE A 84 12.94 -24.64 5.27
CA PHE A 84 13.23 -23.22 5.39
C PHE A 84 13.45 -22.51 4.04
N VAL A 85 14.16 -23.16 3.12
CA VAL A 85 14.43 -22.62 1.78
C VAL A 85 13.16 -22.66 0.92
N VAL A 86 12.45 -23.80 0.93
CA VAL A 86 11.23 -24.00 0.12
C VAL A 86 10.07 -23.11 0.60
N GLU A 87 9.91 -22.92 1.89
CA GLU A 87 8.90 -22.00 2.48
C GLU A 87 9.21 -20.53 2.19
N GLY A 88 10.30 -20.21 1.50
CA GLY A 88 10.63 -18.85 1.05
C GLY A 88 10.92 -17.84 2.17
N HIS A 89 11.19 -18.30 3.39
CA HIS A 89 11.50 -17.43 4.53
C HIS A 89 12.71 -16.51 4.27
N LEU A 90 13.71 -16.99 3.54
CA LEU A 90 14.86 -16.17 3.14
C LEU A 90 14.45 -15.05 2.19
N ASN A 91 13.62 -15.35 1.19
CA ASN A 91 13.10 -14.36 0.25
C ASN A 91 12.24 -13.30 0.96
N LYS A 92 11.45 -13.71 1.95
CA LYS A 92 10.64 -12.79 2.76
C LYS A 92 11.50 -11.81 3.56
N LEU A 93 12.58 -12.28 4.20
CA LEU A 93 13.51 -11.43 4.94
C LEU A 93 14.25 -10.43 4.03
N LEU A 94 14.72 -10.89 2.87
CA LEU A 94 15.39 -10.02 1.88
C LEU A 94 14.40 -8.98 1.32
N ARG A 95 13.16 -9.39 1.04
CA ARG A 95 12.09 -8.49 0.57
C ARG A 95 11.75 -7.42 1.60
N MET A 96 11.62 -7.78 2.88
CA MET A 96 11.37 -6.81 3.96
C MET A 96 12.47 -5.75 4.06
N ARG A 97 13.74 -6.12 3.99
CA ARG A 97 14.87 -5.17 4.00
C ARG A 97 14.84 -4.24 2.78
N LYS A 98 14.51 -4.77 1.61
CA LYS A 98 14.37 -3.96 0.38
C LYS A 98 13.23 -2.95 0.52
N VAL A 99 12.08 -3.38 1.03
CA VAL A 99 10.91 -2.51 1.28
C VAL A 99 11.23 -1.39 2.26
N ASP A 100 11.86 -1.71 3.40
CA ASP A 100 12.26 -0.69 4.39
C ASP A 100 13.24 0.34 3.80
N THR A 101 14.15 -0.11 2.93
CA THR A 101 15.07 0.79 2.22
C THR A 101 14.34 1.69 1.22
N MET A 102 13.34 1.16 0.52
CA MET A 102 12.49 1.95 -0.41
C MET A 102 11.70 3.00 0.37
N ILE A 103 11.05 2.63 1.48
CA ILE A 103 10.25 3.55 2.30
C ILE A 103 11.11 4.69 2.85
N LYS A 104 12.33 4.41 3.32
CA LYS A 104 13.25 5.46 3.82
C LYS A 104 13.58 6.54 2.79
N LYS A 105 13.57 6.20 1.51
CA LYS A 105 13.90 7.11 0.39
C LYS A 105 12.69 7.92 -0.08
N VAL A 106 11.47 7.46 0.21
CA VAL A 106 10.23 8.12 -0.27
C VAL A 106 9.88 9.28 0.65
N GLN A 107 9.52 10.43 0.06
CA GLN A 107 9.04 11.63 0.75
C GLN A 107 7.84 12.20 0.02
N GLY A 108 6.94 12.85 0.73
CA GLY A 108 5.72 13.42 0.16
C GLY A 108 4.79 12.37 -0.46
N HIS A 109 4.87 11.14 0.00
CA HIS A 109 4.10 10.01 -0.49
C HIS A 109 2.72 9.91 0.18
N TYR A 110 1.88 9.05 -0.38
CA TYR A 110 0.61 8.67 0.20
C TYR A 110 0.72 7.33 0.90
N ILE A 111 0.00 7.15 2.01
CA ILE A 111 -0.11 5.86 2.69
C ILE A 111 -1.53 5.34 2.45
N VAL A 112 -1.65 4.17 1.84
CA VAL A 112 -2.93 3.48 1.61
C VAL A 112 -3.06 2.38 2.64
N CYS A 113 -4.00 2.55 3.58
CA CYS A 113 -4.28 1.61 4.64
C CYS A 113 -5.50 0.75 4.29
N GLY A 114 -5.24 -0.52 4.01
CA GLY A 114 -6.19 -1.49 3.47
C GLY A 114 -6.08 -1.64 1.95
N ALA A 115 -5.63 -2.81 1.50
CA ALA A 115 -5.55 -3.20 0.09
C ALA A 115 -6.72 -4.10 -0.36
N GLY A 116 -7.85 -4.02 0.34
CA GLY A 116 -9.11 -4.67 -0.05
C GLY A 116 -9.75 -4.03 -1.29
N ARG A 117 -11.04 -4.26 -1.50
CA ARG A 117 -11.77 -3.78 -2.70
C ARG A 117 -11.56 -2.29 -3.00
N THR A 118 -11.77 -1.41 -2.02
CA THR A 118 -11.60 0.04 -2.21
C THR A 118 -10.13 0.42 -2.36
N GLY A 119 -9.25 -0.15 -1.52
CA GLY A 119 -7.82 0.14 -1.56
C GLY A 119 -7.16 -0.20 -2.89
N LYS A 120 -7.55 -1.30 -3.52
CA LYS A 120 -7.07 -1.68 -4.86
C LYS A 120 -7.36 -0.61 -5.92
N HIS A 121 -8.53 0.01 -5.87
CA HIS A 121 -8.86 1.10 -6.78
C HIS A 121 -8.03 2.36 -6.51
N ILE A 122 -7.82 2.70 -5.23
CA ILE A 122 -6.94 3.82 -4.84
C ILE A 122 -5.52 3.58 -5.33
N ILE A 123 -4.97 2.38 -5.11
CA ILE A 123 -3.62 2.01 -5.53
C ILE A 123 -3.45 2.15 -7.04
N ARG A 124 -4.39 1.60 -7.84
CA ARG A 124 -4.35 1.70 -9.31
C ARG A 124 -4.36 3.15 -9.79
N GLU A 125 -5.16 3.99 -9.16
CA GLU A 125 -5.22 5.42 -9.53
C GLU A 125 -3.93 6.16 -9.17
N LEU A 126 -3.30 5.85 -8.02
CA LEU A 126 -1.99 6.39 -7.66
C LEU A 126 -0.89 5.94 -8.63
N ILE A 127 -0.91 4.68 -9.08
CA ILE A 127 0.02 4.16 -10.10
C ILE A 127 -0.16 4.92 -11.41
N LYS A 128 -1.40 5.06 -11.89
CA LYS A 128 -1.72 5.78 -13.12
C LYS A 128 -1.22 7.23 -13.11
N ASN A 129 -1.32 7.88 -11.96
CA ASN A 129 -0.86 9.25 -11.76
C ASN A 129 0.63 9.36 -11.39
N LYS A 130 1.37 8.23 -11.34
CA LYS A 130 2.78 8.17 -10.95
C LYS A 130 3.07 8.80 -9.57
N ALA A 131 2.07 8.79 -8.70
CA ALA A 131 2.19 9.32 -7.34
C ALA A 131 2.92 8.32 -6.44
N PRO A 132 3.90 8.73 -5.63
CA PRO A 132 4.59 7.84 -4.71
C PRO A 132 3.65 7.41 -3.58
N PHE A 133 3.63 6.12 -3.24
CA PHE A 133 2.80 5.60 -2.16
C PHE A 133 3.42 4.40 -1.44
N VAL A 134 2.91 4.14 -0.24
CA VAL A 134 3.18 2.94 0.58
C VAL A 134 1.84 2.30 0.89
N VAL A 135 1.77 0.98 0.78
CA VAL A 135 0.55 0.21 1.11
C VAL A 135 0.73 -0.50 2.44
N ILE A 136 -0.30 -0.49 3.27
CA ILE A 136 -0.36 -1.27 4.51
C ILE A 136 -1.62 -2.14 4.46
N ASP A 137 -1.47 -3.43 4.69
CA ASP A 137 -2.60 -4.34 4.90
C ASP A 137 -2.23 -5.40 5.93
N LYS A 138 -3.20 -5.85 6.72
CA LYS A 138 -3.00 -6.88 7.73
C LYS A 138 -2.84 -8.26 7.10
N GLU A 139 -3.59 -8.51 6.02
CA GLU A 139 -3.60 -9.77 5.29
C GLU A 139 -2.57 -9.72 4.15
N ALA A 140 -1.61 -10.65 4.17
CA ALA A 140 -0.55 -10.73 3.17
C ALA A 140 -1.11 -11.02 1.76
N GLU A 141 -2.22 -11.76 1.67
CA GLU A 141 -2.90 -12.08 0.42
C GLU A 141 -3.41 -10.82 -0.31
N ASN A 142 -3.82 -9.80 0.42
CA ASN A 142 -4.26 -8.54 -0.16
C ASN A 142 -3.10 -7.77 -0.82
N LEU A 143 -1.87 -8.02 -0.37
CA LEU A 143 -0.63 -7.41 -0.88
C LEU A 143 0.02 -8.25 -1.99
N ASP A 144 -0.46 -9.49 -2.21
CA ASP A 144 0.06 -10.38 -3.25
C ASP A 144 -0.56 -10.08 -4.62
N MET A 145 -0.34 -8.87 -5.10
CA MET A 145 -0.78 -8.38 -6.40
C MET A 145 0.41 -7.90 -7.21
N PRO A 146 0.48 -8.24 -8.52
CA PRO A 146 1.59 -7.81 -9.39
C PRO A 146 1.83 -6.30 -9.35
N GLU A 147 0.75 -5.51 -9.31
CA GLU A 147 0.82 -4.05 -9.28
C GLU A 147 1.46 -3.53 -7.97
N ILE A 148 1.29 -4.23 -6.84
CA ILE A 148 1.83 -3.83 -5.53
C ILE A 148 3.28 -4.28 -5.37
N HIS A 149 3.69 -5.39 -6.01
CA HIS A 149 5.03 -5.96 -5.83
C HIS A 149 6.18 -5.01 -6.19
N ALA A 150 5.95 -4.10 -7.13
CA ALA A 150 6.92 -3.08 -7.52
C ALA A 150 6.99 -1.88 -6.56
N HIS A 151 6.05 -1.79 -5.62
CA HIS A 151 5.90 -0.65 -4.71
C HIS A 151 6.15 -1.04 -3.26
N PRO A 152 6.54 -0.09 -2.40
CA PRO A 152 6.71 -0.35 -0.97
C PRO A 152 5.37 -0.76 -0.33
N HIS A 153 5.39 -1.88 0.39
CA HIS A 153 4.20 -2.37 1.09
C HIS A 153 4.59 -3.04 2.42
N ILE A 154 3.71 -2.96 3.39
CA ILE A 154 3.92 -3.47 4.76
C ILE A 154 2.77 -4.39 5.12
N THR A 155 3.07 -5.62 5.49
CA THR A 155 2.10 -6.49 6.17
C THR A 155 2.07 -6.10 7.64
N GLY A 156 0.94 -5.58 8.11
CA GLY A 156 0.78 -5.14 9.49
C GLY A 156 -0.54 -4.42 9.73
N ASP A 157 -0.83 -4.16 11.00
CA ASP A 157 -2.01 -3.41 11.40
C ASP A 157 -1.76 -1.92 11.19
N ALA A 158 -2.59 -1.27 10.35
CA ALA A 158 -2.47 0.15 10.05
C ALA A 158 -2.94 1.04 11.21
N THR A 159 -3.58 0.49 12.23
CA THR A 159 -3.98 1.21 13.43
C THR A 159 -2.83 1.35 14.43
N ASP A 160 -1.75 0.57 14.29
CA ASP A 160 -0.59 0.62 15.17
C ASP A 160 0.34 1.78 14.81
N ASP A 161 0.78 2.53 15.81
CA ASP A 161 1.76 3.62 15.70
C ASP A 161 3.04 3.15 15.00
N ALA A 162 3.57 2.00 15.44
CA ALA A 162 4.81 1.45 14.90
C ALA A 162 4.72 1.15 13.39
N THR A 163 3.56 0.66 12.93
CA THR A 163 3.32 0.36 11.52
C THR A 163 3.25 1.64 10.69
N LEU A 164 2.56 2.68 11.16
CA LEU A 164 2.49 3.98 10.49
C LEU A 164 3.85 4.71 10.48
N ILE A 165 4.60 4.63 11.59
CA ILE A 165 5.96 5.20 11.66
C ILE A 165 6.87 4.50 10.65
N ARG A 166 6.81 3.17 10.55
CA ARG A 166 7.55 2.40 9.56
C ARG A 166 7.14 2.76 8.13
N ALA A 167 5.86 3.06 7.89
CA ALA A 167 5.36 3.53 6.59
C ALA A 167 5.77 4.97 6.26
N GLY A 168 6.42 5.68 7.17
CA GLY A 168 6.93 7.04 6.96
C GLY A 168 5.88 8.13 7.15
N ILE A 169 4.89 7.94 8.03
CA ILE A 169 3.79 8.89 8.28
C ILE A 169 4.27 10.34 8.51
N LYS A 170 5.41 10.54 9.18
CA LYS A 170 5.96 11.87 9.44
C LYS A 170 6.35 12.65 8.20
N LYS A 171 6.57 11.95 7.06
CA LYS A 171 6.95 12.54 5.76
C LYS A 171 5.87 12.34 4.70
N ALA A 172 4.75 11.73 5.07
CA ALA A 172 3.64 11.46 4.17
C ALA A 172 2.85 12.75 3.88
N LYS A 173 2.38 12.88 2.64
CA LYS A 173 1.49 13.94 2.18
C LYS A 173 0.03 13.64 2.52
N GLY A 174 -0.34 12.36 2.53
CA GLY A 174 -1.71 11.95 2.83
C GLY A 174 -1.84 10.51 3.24
N VAL A 175 -2.93 10.19 3.93
CA VAL A 175 -3.34 8.84 4.34
C VAL A 175 -4.74 8.57 3.80
N ALA A 176 -4.92 7.45 3.13
CA ALA A 176 -6.20 6.91 2.71
C ALA A 176 -6.58 5.75 3.64
N ALA A 177 -7.56 5.97 4.50
CA ALA A 177 -8.12 4.95 5.38
C ALA A 177 -9.20 4.16 4.62
N ALA A 178 -8.87 2.94 4.19
CA ALA A 178 -9.73 2.06 3.41
C ALA A 178 -9.91 0.69 4.07
N LEU A 179 -9.86 0.66 5.42
CA LEU A 179 -10.05 -0.54 6.23
C LEU A 179 -11.50 -1.03 6.18
N GLU A 180 -11.76 -2.17 6.76
CA GLU A 180 -13.03 -2.86 6.64
C GLU A 180 -14.18 -2.10 7.32
N THR A 181 -13.97 -1.59 8.54
CA THR A 181 -14.99 -0.96 9.37
C THR A 181 -14.73 0.52 9.64
N ASP A 182 -15.79 1.25 9.99
CA ASP A 182 -15.72 2.67 10.33
C ASP A 182 -14.93 2.92 11.62
N GLU A 183 -14.97 1.99 12.58
CA GLU A 183 -14.25 2.06 13.85
C GLU A 183 -12.74 1.98 13.60
N LEU A 184 -12.28 1.05 12.76
CA LEU A 184 -10.87 0.92 12.39
C LEU A 184 -10.38 2.14 11.62
N ASN A 185 -11.19 2.65 10.68
CA ASN A 185 -10.86 3.86 9.94
C ASN A 185 -10.78 5.08 10.87
N LEU A 186 -11.71 5.21 11.82
CA LEU A 186 -11.72 6.29 12.82
C LEU A 186 -10.45 6.24 13.68
N PHE A 187 -10.10 5.06 14.21
CA PHE A 187 -8.92 4.88 15.04
C PHE A 187 -7.63 5.17 14.27
N LEU A 188 -7.51 4.65 13.05
CA LEU A 188 -6.40 4.94 12.15
C LEU A 188 -6.21 6.45 11.93
N MET A 189 -7.31 7.18 11.74
CA MET A 189 -7.25 8.62 11.51
C MET A 189 -6.76 9.40 12.73
N LEU A 190 -7.24 9.03 13.92
CA LEU A 190 -6.76 9.60 15.19
C LEU A 190 -5.26 9.33 15.34
N THR A 191 -4.82 8.10 15.12
CA THR A 191 -3.41 7.72 15.18
C THR A 191 -2.57 8.50 14.16
N ALA A 192 -3.03 8.59 12.91
CA ALA A 192 -2.32 9.31 11.85
C ALA A 192 -2.18 10.80 12.15
N LYS A 193 -3.24 11.46 12.61
CA LYS A 193 -3.22 12.88 13.00
C LYS A 193 -2.38 13.14 14.24
N ASN A 194 -2.34 12.22 15.19
CA ASN A 194 -1.46 12.30 16.36
C ASN A 194 0.03 12.23 15.96
N LEU A 195 0.38 11.34 15.03
CA LEU A 195 1.75 11.16 14.56
C LEU A 195 2.21 12.25 13.58
N ASN A 196 1.28 12.81 12.79
CA ASN A 196 1.53 13.90 11.86
C ASN A 196 0.26 14.77 11.73
N PRO A 197 0.14 15.87 12.48
CA PRO A 197 -1.03 16.75 12.44
C PRO A 197 -1.32 17.35 11.06
N ASN A 198 -0.29 17.52 10.22
CA ASN A 198 -0.41 18.13 8.90
C ASN A 198 -0.75 17.13 7.78
N VAL A 199 -0.76 15.83 8.06
CA VAL A 199 -1.08 14.83 7.04
C VAL A 199 -2.54 14.95 6.62
N ARG A 200 -2.79 14.96 5.30
CA ARG A 200 -4.16 14.93 4.77
C ARG A 200 -4.76 13.54 4.93
N CYS A 201 -5.86 13.45 5.64
CA CYS A 201 -6.54 12.20 5.92
C CYS A 201 -7.85 12.08 5.14
N VAL A 202 -7.96 11.05 4.30
CA VAL A 202 -9.19 10.72 3.56
C VAL A 202 -9.67 9.35 4.02
N SER A 203 -10.92 9.26 4.49
CA SER A 203 -11.49 8.02 5.00
C SER A 203 -12.61 7.46 4.15
N LYS A 204 -12.59 6.15 3.97
CA LYS A 204 -13.77 5.39 3.53
C LYS A 204 -14.79 5.38 4.64
N LEU A 205 -16.05 5.55 4.27
CA LEU A 205 -17.22 5.46 5.14
C LEU A 205 -18.09 4.27 4.73
N VAL A 206 -18.51 3.49 5.69
CA VAL A 206 -19.45 2.37 5.51
C VAL A 206 -20.85 2.80 5.91
N ASN A 207 -21.01 3.38 7.12
CA ASN A 207 -22.27 3.82 7.67
C ASN A 207 -22.31 5.35 7.81
N GLU A 208 -23.35 5.98 7.29
CA GLU A 208 -23.48 7.44 7.30
C GLU A 208 -23.45 8.05 8.71
N SER A 209 -23.92 7.32 9.72
CA SER A 209 -23.88 7.73 11.15
C SER A 209 -22.47 7.99 11.69
N ALA A 210 -21.42 7.42 11.06
CA ALA A 210 -20.04 7.64 11.48
C ALA A 210 -19.40 8.91 10.89
N ARG A 211 -20.01 9.54 9.87
CA ARG A 211 -19.46 10.69 9.15
C ARG A 211 -19.02 11.84 10.06
N VAL A 212 -19.93 12.25 10.96
CA VAL A 212 -19.66 13.36 11.87
C VAL A 212 -18.52 13.03 12.84
N LYS A 213 -18.47 11.77 13.31
CA LYS A 213 -17.39 11.30 14.20
C LYS A 213 -16.03 11.31 13.46
N MET A 214 -15.99 10.82 12.23
CA MET A 214 -14.78 10.84 11.41
C MET A 214 -14.27 12.25 11.11
N SER A 215 -15.17 13.17 10.77
CA SER A 215 -14.80 14.58 10.57
C SER A 215 -14.24 15.22 11.83
N ARG A 216 -14.84 14.94 13.00
CA ARG A 216 -14.34 15.42 14.30
C ARG A 216 -13.00 14.79 14.70
N ALA A 217 -12.74 13.57 14.24
CA ALA A 217 -11.46 12.88 14.46
C ALA A 217 -10.33 13.38 13.52
N GLY A 218 -10.61 14.38 12.68
CA GLY A 218 -9.61 15.00 11.84
C GLY A 218 -9.58 14.48 10.39
N ALA A 219 -10.67 13.83 9.91
CA ALA A 219 -10.81 13.54 8.51
C ALA A 219 -10.93 14.82 7.68
N ASP A 220 -10.01 15.03 6.75
CA ASP A 220 -10.09 16.14 5.79
C ASP A 220 -11.16 15.86 4.71
N ALA A 221 -11.45 14.58 4.45
CA ALA A 221 -12.56 14.14 3.61
C ALA A 221 -13.06 12.74 4.02
N VAL A 222 -14.39 12.56 3.95
CA VAL A 222 -15.06 11.30 4.23
C VAL A 222 -15.89 10.88 3.03
N VAL A 223 -15.58 9.73 2.45
CA VAL A 223 -16.17 9.23 1.20
C VAL A 223 -16.89 7.92 1.46
N ALA A 224 -18.14 7.80 1.01
CA ALA A 224 -18.97 6.60 1.06
C ALA A 224 -19.02 5.89 -0.32
N PRO A 225 -18.07 5.00 -0.67
CA PRO A 225 -17.99 4.43 -2.02
C PRO A 225 -19.25 3.64 -2.40
N ASN A 226 -19.85 2.94 -1.44
CA ASN A 226 -21.05 2.14 -1.67
C ASN A 226 -22.25 3.03 -2.01
N ALA A 227 -22.43 4.16 -1.32
CA ALA A 227 -23.48 5.11 -1.60
C ALA A 227 -23.31 5.75 -2.98
N ILE A 228 -22.06 6.15 -3.31
CA ILE A 228 -21.72 6.70 -4.64
C ILE A 228 -22.00 5.65 -5.73
N GLY A 229 -21.55 4.40 -5.53
CA GLY A 229 -21.79 3.30 -6.45
C GLY A 229 -23.28 2.98 -6.61
N GLY A 230 -24.03 2.92 -5.52
CA GLY A 230 -25.48 2.70 -5.53
C GLY A 230 -26.23 3.80 -6.28
N LEU A 231 -25.90 5.07 -6.02
CA LEU A 231 -26.47 6.21 -6.75
C LEU A 231 -26.15 6.13 -8.26
N ARG A 232 -24.95 5.72 -8.61
CA ARG A 232 -24.54 5.55 -10.00
C ARG A 232 -25.34 4.46 -10.69
N LEU A 233 -25.48 3.28 -10.05
CA LEU A 233 -26.29 2.18 -10.59
C LEU A 233 -27.74 2.60 -10.80
N ALA A 234 -28.36 3.27 -9.80
CA ALA A 234 -29.70 3.79 -9.93
C ALA A 234 -29.83 4.81 -11.09
N SER A 235 -28.83 5.68 -11.24
CA SER A 235 -28.81 6.65 -12.33
C SER A 235 -28.71 5.98 -13.71
N GLU A 236 -27.91 4.91 -13.84
CA GLU A 236 -27.85 4.11 -15.08
C GLU A 236 -29.20 3.47 -15.43
N MET A 237 -29.93 2.99 -14.41
CA MET A 237 -31.25 2.41 -14.62
C MET A 237 -32.31 3.47 -15.05
N LEU A 238 -32.29 4.64 -14.42
CA LEU A 238 -33.30 5.66 -14.56
C LEU A 238 -33.04 6.62 -15.75
N ARG A 239 -31.76 6.90 -16.03
CA ARG A 239 -31.34 7.95 -16.97
C ARG A 239 -30.04 7.58 -17.72
N PRO A 240 -30.01 6.46 -18.48
CA PRO A 240 -28.77 5.95 -19.08
C PRO A 240 -28.09 6.95 -20.02
N ASN A 241 -28.90 7.67 -20.81
CA ASN A 241 -28.38 8.67 -21.75
C ASN A 241 -27.71 9.86 -21.05
N VAL A 242 -28.27 10.31 -19.91
CA VAL A 242 -27.68 11.40 -19.10
C VAL A 242 -26.35 10.93 -18.49
N VAL A 243 -26.30 9.69 -17.99
CA VAL A 243 -25.12 9.12 -17.40
C VAL A 243 -24.01 8.95 -18.44
N SER A 244 -24.33 8.40 -19.61
CA SER A 244 -23.39 8.28 -20.74
C SER A 244 -22.85 9.64 -21.18
N PHE A 245 -23.72 10.64 -21.25
CA PHE A 245 -23.32 12.01 -21.58
C PHE A 245 -22.33 12.58 -20.54
N LEU A 246 -22.65 12.45 -19.25
CA LEU A 246 -21.78 12.95 -18.18
C LEU A 246 -20.42 12.23 -18.18
N ASP A 247 -20.38 10.92 -18.45
CA ASP A 247 -19.12 10.18 -18.53
C ASP A 247 -18.22 10.67 -19.67
N ILE A 248 -18.81 10.94 -20.82
CA ILE A 248 -18.07 11.50 -21.96
C ILE A 248 -17.51 12.89 -21.59
N MET A 249 -18.33 13.71 -20.93
CA MET A 249 -17.94 15.08 -20.55
C MET A 249 -16.89 15.14 -19.44
N ILE A 250 -16.92 14.22 -18.46
CA ILE A 250 -15.99 14.20 -17.32
C ILE A 250 -14.67 13.50 -17.68
N ARG A 251 -14.75 12.35 -18.39
CA ARG A 251 -13.56 11.56 -18.72
C ARG A 251 -12.79 12.10 -19.93
N GLY A 252 -13.39 13.07 -20.65
CA GLY A 252 -12.80 13.71 -21.80
C GLY A 252 -12.70 12.75 -23.00
N SER A 253 -13.67 12.80 -23.95
CA SER A 253 -13.29 12.51 -25.33
C SER A 253 -12.32 13.61 -25.75
N LYS A 254 -11.41 13.32 -26.69
CA LYS A 254 -10.40 14.31 -27.15
C LYS A 254 -11.02 15.62 -27.64
N ASP A 255 -12.31 15.61 -27.88
CA ASP A 255 -12.97 16.65 -28.67
C ASP A 255 -13.83 17.61 -27.84
N VAL A 256 -14.59 17.16 -26.82
CA VAL A 256 -15.54 18.02 -26.08
C VAL A 256 -15.58 17.65 -24.60
N ARG A 257 -15.53 18.64 -23.69
CA ARG A 257 -15.59 18.43 -22.24
C ARG A 257 -16.14 19.65 -21.50
N PHE A 258 -16.49 19.45 -20.22
CA PHE A 258 -16.77 20.58 -19.32
C PHE A 258 -15.51 21.36 -19.03
N GLU A 259 -15.58 22.68 -19.19
CA GLU A 259 -14.46 23.58 -18.99
C GLU A 259 -14.89 24.83 -18.23
N GLU A 260 -13.92 25.47 -17.56
CA GLU A 260 -14.07 26.71 -16.86
C GLU A 260 -13.41 27.86 -17.65
N ALA A 261 -14.16 28.94 -17.85
CA ALA A 261 -13.68 30.16 -18.45
C ALA A 261 -13.88 31.35 -17.46
N PRO A 262 -12.84 31.70 -16.67
CA PRO A 262 -12.92 32.81 -15.74
C PRO A 262 -12.98 34.16 -16.48
N ILE A 263 -13.68 35.12 -15.88
CA ILE A 263 -13.72 36.52 -16.31
C ILE A 263 -12.73 37.30 -15.43
N PRO A 264 -11.56 37.67 -15.98
CA PRO A 264 -10.53 38.37 -15.19
C PRO A 264 -10.98 39.77 -14.71
N GLU A 265 -10.30 40.30 -13.74
CA GLU A 265 -10.43 41.70 -13.36
C GLU A 265 -9.99 42.60 -14.54
N GLY A 266 -10.81 43.61 -14.84
CA GLY A 266 -10.55 44.52 -15.98
C GLY A 266 -11.01 44.01 -17.34
N SER A 267 -11.61 42.83 -17.43
CA SER A 267 -12.16 42.28 -18.68
C SER A 267 -13.23 43.19 -19.26
N ALA A 268 -13.19 43.44 -20.57
CA ALA A 268 -14.25 44.15 -21.30
C ALA A 268 -15.56 43.37 -21.36
N ALA A 269 -15.57 42.13 -21.00
CA ALA A 269 -16.78 41.31 -20.86
C ALA A 269 -17.57 41.64 -19.59
N ALA A 270 -16.90 42.17 -18.53
CA ALA A 270 -17.56 42.51 -17.29
C ALA A 270 -18.60 43.62 -17.45
N GLY A 271 -19.79 43.39 -16.84
CA GLY A 271 -20.96 44.29 -17.00
C GLY A 271 -21.81 44.05 -18.23
N ARG A 272 -21.36 43.23 -19.19
CA ARG A 272 -22.09 42.89 -20.39
C ARG A 272 -23.06 41.71 -20.14
N THR A 273 -24.11 41.62 -20.91
CA THR A 273 -25.03 40.48 -20.89
C THR A 273 -24.45 39.31 -21.70
N LEU A 274 -24.83 38.08 -21.37
CA LEU A 274 -24.44 36.89 -22.13
C LEU A 274 -24.85 36.99 -23.62
N GLU A 275 -26.01 37.55 -23.89
CA GLU A 275 -26.47 37.81 -25.24
C GLU A 275 -25.55 38.78 -25.99
N SER A 276 -25.14 39.88 -25.35
CA SER A 276 -24.26 40.87 -25.96
C SER A 276 -22.85 40.36 -26.23
N LEU A 277 -22.39 39.35 -25.49
CA LEU A 277 -21.11 38.68 -25.70
C LEU A 277 -21.14 37.73 -26.92
N GLN A 278 -22.33 37.34 -27.42
CA GLN A 278 -22.52 36.49 -28.57
C GLN A 278 -21.62 35.24 -28.61
N LEU A 279 -21.39 34.61 -27.44
CA LEU A 279 -20.44 33.48 -27.27
C LEU A 279 -20.73 32.30 -28.20
N HIS A 280 -22.03 32.03 -28.45
CA HIS A 280 -22.42 30.99 -29.39
C HIS A 280 -22.02 31.35 -30.83
N ARG A 281 -22.25 32.59 -31.25
CA ARG A 281 -21.96 33.05 -32.62
C ARG A 281 -20.46 33.06 -32.91
N HIS A 282 -19.66 33.52 -31.96
CA HIS A 282 -18.20 33.67 -32.14
C HIS A 282 -17.42 32.36 -31.93
N PHE A 283 -17.85 31.53 -30.98
CA PHE A 283 -17.10 30.36 -30.55
C PHE A 283 -17.89 29.06 -30.62
N GLY A 284 -19.23 29.08 -30.90
CA GLY A 284 -20.07 27.91 -30.80
C GLY A 284 -20.29 27.41 -29.39
N ILE A 285 -20.11 28.26 -28.38
CA ILE A 285 -20.11 27.90 -26.95
C ILE A 285 -21.31 28.55 -26.27
N ASN A 286 -22.06 27.74 -25.50
CA ASN A 286 -23.10 28.23 -24.60
C ASN A 286 -22.72 27.99 -23.15
N PRO A 287 -22.80 28.97 -22.26
CA PRO A 287 -22.63 28.76 -20.82
C PRO A 287 -23.76 27.90 -20.28
N ILE A 288 -23.40 26.88 -19.50
CA ILE A 288 -24.34 25.97 -18.81
C ILE A 288 -24.62 26.49 -17.41
N ALA A 289 -23.61 27.09 -16.80
CA ALA A 289 -23.70 27.70 -15.50
C ALA A 289 -22.70 28.86 -15.37
N ILE A 290 -22.98 29.75 -14.45
CA ILE A 290 -22.05 30.81 -13.99
C ILE A 290 -21.84 30.59 -12.51
N ARG A 291 -20.57 30.52 -12.09
CA ARG A 291 -20.21 30.61 -10.69
C ARG A 291 -19.85 32.06 -10.41
N ASP A 292 -20.60 32.73 -9.55
CA ASP A 292 -20.26 34.06 -9.08
C ASP A 292 -18.98 34.02 -8.22
N GLY A 293 -18.35 35.15 -7.94
CA GLY A 293 -17.12 35.23 -7.16
C GLY A 293 -17.18 34.58 -5.75
N GLY A 294 -18.37 34.10 -5.35
CA GLY A 294 -18.63 33.24 -4.18
C GLY A 294 -18.54 31.74 -4.50
N LYS A 295 -19.47 30.95 -3.94
CA LYS A 295 -19.49 29.49 -4.12
C LYS A 295 -20.73 29.00 -4.88
N ASP A 296 -21.65 29.89 -5.22
CA ASP A 296 -22.95 29.51 -5.76
C ASP A 296 -22.93 29.43 -7.28
N PHE A 297 -23.64 28.46 -7.83
CA PHE A 297 -23.81 28.25 -9.25
C PHE A 297 -25.20 28.71 -9.72
N HIS A 298 -25.24 29.59 -10.71
CA HIS A 298 -26.43 29.94 -11.45
C HIS A 298 -26.53 29.05 -12.70
N TYR A 299 -27.38 28.04 -12.66
CA TYR A 299 -27.54 27.09 -13.74
C TYR A 299 -28.45 27.69 -14.84
N ASN A 300 -28.15 27.35 -16.10
CA ASN A 300 -28.90 27.81 -17.28
C ASN A 300 -29.16 29.32 -17.23
N PRO A 301 -28.11 30.15 -17.19
CA PRO A 301 -28.22 31.59 -17.01
C PRO A 301 -29.00 32.22 -18.18
N ALA A 302 -29.91 33.14 -17.86
CA ALA A 302 -30.69 33.85 -18.86
C ALA A 302 -29.77 34.67 -19.80
N PRO A 303 -30.13 34.85 -21.07
CA PRO A 303 -29.37 35.68 -22.02
C PRO A 303 -29.10 37.10 -21.52
N THR A 304 -30.02 37.63 -20.72
CA THR A 304 -29.93 38.97 -20.10
C THR A 304 -29.03 39.02 -18.85
N HIS A 305 -28.51 37.85 -18.38
CA HIS A 305 -27.62 37.84 -17.22
C HIS A 305 -26.35 38.62 -17.51
N LYS A 306 -26.05 39.58 -16.61
CA LYS A 306 -24.82 40.38 -16.70
C LYS A 306 -23.69 39.66 -15.97
N VAL A 307 -22.62 39.37 -16.68
CA VAL A 307 -21.42 38.77 -16.10
C VAL A 307 -20.60 39.82 -15.34
N LYS A 308 -19.94 39.40 -14.27
CA LYS A 308 -19.12 40.29 -13.41
C LYS A 308 -17.66 39.87 -13.48
N SER A 309 -16.78 40.77 -13.12
CA SER A 309 -15.38 40.47 -12.84
C SER A 309 -15.29 39.43 -11.70
N GLY A 310 -14.48 38.41 -11.84
CA GLY A 310 -14.36 37.29 -10.91
C GLY A 310 -15.37 36.15 -11.11
N ASP A 311 -16.37 36.33 -11.96
CA ASP A 311 -17.27 35.23 -12.34
C ASP A 311 -16.52 34.18 -13.17
N THR A 312 -17.01 32.94 -13.12
CA THR A 312 -16.48 31.84 -13.92
C THR A 312 -17.61 31.21 -14.73
N LEU A 313 -17.52 31.23 -16.05
CA LEU A 313 -18.44 30.55 -16.92
C LEU A 313 -18.11 29.06 -16.96
N VAL A 314 -19.09 28.18 -16.73
CA VAL A 314 -19.00 26.75 -16.98
C VAL A 314 -19.58 26.48 -18.36
N VAL A 315 -18.78 25.91 -19.25
CA VAL A 315 -19.11 25.69 -20.65
C VAL A 315 -18.83 24.26 -21.09
N ILE A 316 -19.46 23.81 -22.17
CA ILE A 316 -19.04 22.63 -22.91
C ILE A 316 -18.28 23.12 -24.15
N ALA A 317 -17.02 22.73 -24.28
CA ALA A 317 -16.18 23.20 -25.37
C ALA A 317 -15.07 22.21 -25.76
N GLU A 318 -14.66 22.33 -27.03
CA GLU A 318 -13.39 21.79 -27.50
C GLU A 318 -12.23 22.64 -26.97
N PRO A 319 -11.05 22.05 -26.70
CA PRO A 319 -9.89 22.79 -26.16
C PRO A 319 -9.50 24.04 -26.98
N ASP A 320 -9.55 23.92 -28.29
CA ASP A 320 -9.18 25.00 -29.19
C ASP A 320 -10.18 26.19 -29.11
N ARG A 321 -11.46 25.87 -29.02
CA ARG A 321 -12.53 26.91 -28.88
C ARG A 321 -12.44 27.56 -27.50
N LEU A 322 -12.17 26.77 -26.45
CA LEU A 322 -11.96 27.29 -25.12
C LEU A 322 -10.79 28.28 -25.05
N SER A 323 -9.67 27.94 -25.70
CA SER A 323 -8.49 28.83 -25.75
C SER A 323 -8.81 30.19 -26.36
N LYS A 324 -9.60 30.19 -27.45
CA LYS A 324 -10.08 31.43 -28.09
C LYS A 324 -11.03 32.22 -27.19
N LEU A 325 -11.97 31.50 -26.52
CA LEU A 325 -12.88 32.11 -25.55
C LEU A 325 -12.12 32.78 -24.39
N LYS A 326 -11.17 32.09 -23.78
CA LYS A 326 -10.36 32.61 -22.67
C LYS A 326 -9.59 33.89 -23.07
N LYS A 327 -9.04 33.92 -24.29
CA LYS A 327 -8.39 35.12 -24.84
C LYS A 327 -9.36 36.28 -25.01
N TYR A 328 -10.58 36.00 -25.52
CA TYR A 328 -11.61 37.02 -25.69
C TYR A 328 -12.12 37.58 -24.36
N LEU A 329 -12.25 36.74 -23.34
CA LEU A 329 -12.68 37.19 -22.02
C LEU A 329 -11.55 37.90 -21.23
N ALA A 330 -10.30 37.74 -21.63
CA ALA A 330 -9.16 38.41 -21.02
C ALA A 330 -8.81 39.75 -21.67
N ALA A 331 -9.36 40.01 -22.86
CA ALA A 331 -9.19 41.29 -23.56
C ALA A 331 -10.18 42.31 -23.03
#